data_0a9066e3750c68fd22c74088a2576b01
#
_entry.id   0a9066e3750c68fd22c74088a2576b01
#
_cell.length_a   1.000
_cell.length_b   1.000
_cell.length_c   1.000
_cell.angle_alpha   90.00
_cell.angle_beta   90.00
_cell.angle_gamma   90.00
#
_symmetry.space_group_name_H-M   'P 1'
#
loop_
_entity.id
_entity.type
_entity.pdbx_description
1 polymer ?
#
loop_
_entity_poly.entity_id
_entity_poly.type
_entity_poly.pdbx_seq_one_letter_code
_entity_poly.pdbx_strand_id
1 'polypeptide(L)'
;TSIVPGDKLDITVAAKGGGSENKSKFVMLNPSDSIVDWVVNTVPSMGAGWCPPGLLGVGIGGTPEKAMLLAKQSLMDPIDMHELLERGPSNHLEELRIELYQKVNGLGIGAQGLGGLTTVLDVKAQDYPTHAANKPVAVIPNCSATRHVHFTLDGSGPAVFEPPDLKEWPDIEFELGEEVKRVNMDSLSSAEIQSWKSGDTLLLSGKML
;
A
#
# COMPACT_ATOMS: atom_id res chain seq x y z
N THR A 1 -7.95 -21.38 -3.73
CA THR A 1 -7.48 -22.64 -3.11
C THR A 1 -6.60 -23.38 -4.10
N SER A 2 -5.41 -23.77 -3.67
CA SER A 2 -4.48 -24.62 -4.42
C SER A 2 -4.31 -25.94 -3.67
N ILE A 3 -4.25 -27.04 -4.40
CA ILE A 3 -3.98 -28.35 -3.83
C ILE A 3 -2.54 -28.68 -4.18
N VAL A 4 -1.74 -28.96 -3.14
CA VAL A 4 -0.32 -29.30 -3.26
C VAL A 4 -0.07 -30.61 -2.53
N PRO A 5 1.00 -31.36 -2.87
CA PRO A 5 1.39 -32.55 -2.11
C PRO A 5 1.72 -32.20 -0.65
N GLY A 6 1.26 -33.05 0.29
CA GLY A 6 1.53 -32.88 1.71
C GLY A 6 0.28 -33.04 2.56
N ASP A 7 0.46 -32.89 3.86
CA ASP A 7 -0.55 -33.07 4.91
C ASP A 7 -0.81 -31.80 5.72
N LYS A 8 -0.29 -30.65 5.25
CA LYS A 8 -0.42 -29.35 5.90
C LYS A 8 -1.45 -28.48 5.17
N LEU A 9 -2.05 -27.58 5.90
CA LEU A 9 -2.98 -26.59 5.38
C LEU A 9 -2.43 -25.18 5.66
N ASP A 10 -1.96 -24.50 4.61
CA ASP A 10 -1.53 -23.12 4.70
C ASP A 10 -2.71 -22.18 4.43
N ILE A 11 -2.97 -21.27 5.35
CA ILE A 11 -4.12 -20.38 5.32
C ILE A 11 -3.63 -18.93 5.44
N THR A 12 -4.11 -18.10 4.53
CA THR A 12 -4.01 -16.64 4.66
C THR A 12 -5.41 -16.06 4.77
N VAL A 13 -5.66 -15.28 5.82
CA VAL A 13 -6.92 -14.57 6.03
C VAL A 13 -6.64 -13.08 6.00
N ALA A 14 -7.40 -12.35 5.19
CA ALA A 14 -7.23 -10.91 5.04
C ALA A 14 -8.56 -10.17 5.13
N ALA A 15 -8.58 -9.06 5.86
CA ALA A 15 -9.68 -8.10 5.87
C ALA A 15 -9.30 -6.90 5.00
N LYS A 16 -9.90 -6.80 3.82
CA LYS A 16 -9.63 -5.73 2.85
C LYS A 16 -10.79 -4.76 2.76
N GLY A 17 -10.51 -3.46 2.79
CA GLY A 17 -11.50 -2.41 2.70
C GLY A 17 -12.19 -2.33 1.33
N GLY A 18 -13.52 -2.16 1.31
CA GLY A 18 -14.32 -2.04 0.09
C GLY A 18 -13.91 -0.84 -0.78
N GLY A 19 -13.49 0.26 -0.18
CA GLY A 19 -13.01 1.43 -0.93
C GLY A 19 -11.81 1.11 -1.81
N SER A 20 -10.81 0.45 -1.26
CA SER A 20 -9.63 0.03 -2.03
C SER A 20 -9.95 -1.10 -3.01
N GLU A 21 -10.85 -2.01 -2.67
CA GLU A 21 -11.31 -3.07 -3.58
C GLU A 21 -11.94 -2.50 -4.84
N ASN A 22 -12.80 -1.50 -4.69
CA ASN A 22 -13.49 -0.83 -5.81
C ASN A 22 -12.56 -0.06 -6.75
N LYS A 23 -11.31 0.14 -6.39
CA LYS A 23 -10.32 0.84 -7.22
C LYS A 23 -9.43 -0.10 -8.02
N SER A 24 -9.65 -1.41 -7.92
CA SER A 24 -8.96 -2.41 -8.74
C SER A 24 -9.11 -2.12 -10.23
N LYS A 25 -8.03 -2.27 -10.99
CA LYS A 25 -7.96 -2.04 -12.43
C LYS A 25 -7.31 -3.22 -13.13
N PHE A 26 -7.73 -3.45 -14.35
CA PHE A 26 -7.24 -4.51 -15.20
C PHE A 26 -7.15 -4.04 -16.65
N VAL A 27 -6.19 -4.58 -17.39
CA VAL A 27 -6.03 -4.35 -18.84
C VAL A 27 -5.41 -5.56 -19.54
N MET A 28 -5.72 -5.71 -20.79
CA MET A 28 -4.94 -6.53 -21.74
C MET A 28 -4.04 -5.59 -22.53
N LEU A 29 -2.76 -5.54 -22.18
CA LEU A 29 -1.75 -4.79 -22.92
C LEU A 29 -1.30 -5.55 -24.16
N ASN A 30 -0.84 -4.82 -25.19
CA ASN A 30 -0.08 -5.46 -26.25
C ASN A 30 1.31 -5.86 -25.72
N PRO A 31 1.97 -6.87 -26.32
CA PRO A 31 3.31 -7.28 -25.87
C PRO A 31 4.36 -6.17 -25.80
N SER A 32 4.25 -5.16 -26.68
CA SER A 32 5.15 -4.00 -26.71
C SER A 32 4.82 -2.89 -25.71
N ASP A 33 3.63 -2.89 -25.11
CA ASP A 33 3.21 -1.81 -24.21
C ASP A 33 3.97 -1.89 -22.88
N SER A 34 4.24 -0.74 -22.28
CA SER A 34 4.91 -0.62 -20.98
C SER A 34 3.93 -0.88 -19.84
N ILE A 35 4.25 -1.84 -18.97
CA ILE A 35 3.51 -2.08 -17.72
C ILE A 35 3.63 -0.88 -16.80
N VAL A 36 4.83 -0.32 -16.69
CA VAL A 36 5.11 0.83 -15.82
C VAL A 36 4.25 2.03 -16.21
N ASP A 37 4.23 2.37 -17.51
CA ASP A 37 3.47 3.52 -17.99
C ASP A 37 1.96 3.33 -17.76
N TRP A 38 1.47 2.11 -17.98
CA TRP A 38 0.07 1.82 -17.72
C TRP A 38 -0.29 1.97 -16.24
N VAL A 39 0.53 1.43 -15.33
CA VAL A 39 0.30 1.55 -13.88
C VAL A 39 0.34 3.02 -13.45
N VAL A 40 1.40 3.75 -13.83
CA VAL A 40 1.60 5.16 -13.46
C VAL A 40 0.44 6.03 -13.97
N ASN A 41 -0.05 5.80 -15.18
CA ASN A 41 -1.19 6.52 -15.74
C ASN A 41 -2.54 6.11 -15.11
N THR A 42 -2.62 4.88 -14.59
CA THR A 42 -3.85 4.33 -14.01
C THR A 42 -4.07 4.81 -12.57
N VAL A 43 -3.01 4.90 -11.76
CA VAL A 43 -3.10 5.26 -10.34
C VAL A 43 -3.85 6.57 -10.08
N PRO A 44 -3.61 7.69 -10.80
CA PRO A 44 -4.38 8.91 -10.61
C PRO A 44 -5.89 8.74 -10.83
N SER A 45 -6.28 7.86 -11.76
CA SER A 45 -7.70 7.57 -12.04
C SER A 45 -8.43 6.84 -10.90
N MET A 46 -7.70 6.28 -9.95
CA MET A 46 -8.26 5.63 -8.76
C MET A 46 -8.80 6.64 -7.75
N GLY A 47 -8.36 7.91 -7.83
CA GLY A 47 -8.69 8.95 -6.87
C GLY A 47 -8.19 8.62 -5.46
N ALA A 48 -8.77 9.23 -4.44
CA ALA A 48 -8.39 9.01 -3.04
C ALA A 48 -9.17 7.89 -2.33
N GLY A 49 -10.12 7.25 -3.01
CA GLY A 49 -11.02 6.27 -2.39
C GLY A 49 -10.37 4.96 -1.91
N TRP A 50 -9.09 4.74 -2.17
CA TRP A 50 -8.31 3.62 -1.63
C TRP A 50 -7.45 4.01 -0.42
N CYS A 51 -7.61 5.28 0.04
CA CYS A 51 -6.94 5.84 1.22
C CYS A 51 -5.40 5.81 1.12
N PRO A 52 -4.78 6.46 0.12
CA PRO A 52 -3.33 6.60 0.09
C PRO A 52 -2.81 7.40 1.31
N PRO A 53 -1.56 7.18 1.78
CA PRO A 53 -0.60 6.22 1.26
C PRO A 53 -0.98 4.78 1.59
N GLY A 54 -0.72 3.87 0.66
CA GLY A 54 -1.06 2.47 0.86
C GLY A 54 -0.16 1.55 0.04
N LEU A 55 -0.68 0.39 -0.33
CA LEU A 55 0.05 -0.63 -1.08
C LEU A 55 -0.57 -0.80 -2.46
N LEU A 56 0.25 -1.16 -3.46
CA LEU A 56 -0.22 -1.63 -4.75
C LEU A 56 0.20 -3.08 -4.95
N GLY A 57 -0.76 -3.95 -5.22
CA GLY A 57 -0.51 -5.29 -5.73
C GLY A 57 -0.62 -5.31 -7.25
N VAL A 58 0.43 -5.77 -7.91
CA VAL A 58 0.51 -5.87 -9.37
C VAL A 58 0.58 -7.33 -9.78
N GLY A 59 -0.32 -7.76 -10.63
CA GLY A 59 -0.33 -9.11 -11.19
C GLY A 59 -0.12 -9.07 -12.69
N ILE A 60 0.80 -9.89 -13.19
CA ILE A 60 1.24 -9.86 -14.58
C ILE A 60 1.18 -11.27 -15.18
N GLY A 61 0.61 -11.40 -16.35
CA GLY A 61 0.64 -12.65 -17.10
C GLY A 61 -0.47 -13.65 -16.74
N GLY A 62 -0.35 -14.87 -17.22
CA GLY A 62 -1.40 -15.88 -17.15
C GLY A 62 -2.59 -15.54 -18.04
N THR A 63 -3.77 -15.72 -17.48
CA THR A 63 -5.07 -15.28 -18.03
C THR A 63 -5.55 -14.02 -17.31
N PRO A 64 -6.60 -13.31 -17.80
CA PRO A 64 -7.15 -12.14 -17.11
C PRO A 64 -7.42 -12.35 -15.63
N GLU A 65 -8.13 -13.40 -15.30
CA GLU A 65 -8.45 -13.78 -13.93
C GLU A 65 -7.20 -14.17 -13.11
N LYS A 66 -6.19 -14.77 -13.76
CA LYS A 66 -4.93 -15.10 -13.09
C LYS A 66 -4.16 -13.85 -12.72
N ALA A 67 -4.08 -12.85 -13.60
CA ALA A 67 -3.43 -11.57 -13.30
C ALA A 67 -4.12 -10.85 -12.12
N MET A 68 -5.46 -10.84 -12.09
CA MET A 68 -6.22 -10.28 -10.96
C MET A 68 -5.94 -11.04 -9.66
N LEU A 69 -5.85 -12.37 -9.72
CA LEU A 69 -5.54 -13.20 -8.56
C LEU A 69 -4.12 -12.95 -8.06
N LEU A 70 -3.14 -12.87 -8.94
CA LEU A 70 -1.74 -12.55 -8.60
C LEU A 70 -1.62 -11.18 -7.92
N ALA A 71 -2.29 -10.15 -8.47
CA ALA A 71 -2.33 -8.83 -7.86
C ALA A 71 -2.93 -8.86 -6.45
N LYS A 72 -3.98 -9.65 -6.22
CA LYS A 72 -4.58 -9.82 -4.90
C LYS A 72 -3.65 -10.59 -3.94
N GLN A 73 -3.04 -11.66 -4.41
CA GLN A 73 -2.15 -12.48 -3.61
C GLN A 73 -0.88 -11.72 -3.21
N SER A 74 -0.31 -10.93 -4.12
CA SER A 74 0.90 -10.15 -3.84
C SER A 74 0.73 -9.16 -2.68
N LEU A 75 -0.49 -8.68 -2.43
CA LEU A 75 -0.78 -7.82 -1.27
C LEU A 75 -0.62 -8.54 0.08
N MET A 76 -0.56 -9.86 0.08
CA MET A 76 -0.37 -10.68 1.29
C MET A 76 1.11 -10.95 1.58
N ASP A 77 2.01 -10.57 0.67
CA ASP A 77 3.45 -10.68 0.90
C ASP A 77 3.89 -9.64 1.95
N PRO A 78 4.92 -9.93 2.77
CA PRO A 78 5.44 -9.00 3.76
C PRO A 78 5.85 -7.65 3.13
N ILE A 79 5.66 -6.55 3.87
CA ILE A 79 6.14 -5.23 3.44
C ILE A 79 7.67 -5.22 3.58
N ASP A 80 8.38 -5.02 2.46
CA ASP A 80 9.84 -5.13 2.39
C ASP A 80 10.49 -4.06 1.49
N MET A 81 9.77 -3.00 1.13
CA MET A 81 10.28 -2.00 0.17
C MET A 81 11.56 -1.31 0.67
N HIS A 82 11.66 -1.03 1.97
CA HIS A 82 12.88 -0.40 2.52
C HIS A 82 14.08 -1.32 2.39
N GLU A 83 13.92 -2.60 2.77
CA GLU A 83 14.97 -3.60 2.60
C GLU A 83 15.34 -3.77 1.13
N LEU A 84 14.34 -3.82 0.24
CA LEU A 84 14.56 -3.94 -1.20
C LEU A 84 15.35 -2.75 -1.77
N LEU A 85 15.06 -1.53 -1.32
CA LEU A 85 15.80 -0.34 -1.74
C LEU A 85 17.24 -0.34 -1.23
N GLU A 86 17.49 -0.84 -0.03
CA GLU A 86 18.82 -0.91 0.56
C GLU A 86 19.70 -1.97 -0.11
N ARG A 87 19.19 -3.18 -0.32
CA ARG A 87 19.95 -4.27 -0.93
C ARG A 87 20.02 -4.24 -2.45
N GLY A 88 19.11 -3.50 -3.08
CA GLY A 88 18.93 -3.51 -4.54
C GLY A 88 18.15 -4.73 -5.05
N PRO A 89 17.73 -4.68 -6.34
CA PRO A 89 16.95 -5.74 -6.96
C PRO A 89 17.81 -6.96 -7.31
N SER A 90 17.26 -8.16 -7.16
CA SER A 90 17.88 -9.43 -7.54
C SER A 90 17.26 -10.07 -8.78
N ASN A 91 16.13 -9.56 -9.23
CA ASN A 91 15.39 -10.04 -10.40
C ASN A 91 14.53 -8.93 -11.01
N HIS A 92 14.00 -9.19 -12.21
CA HIS A 92 13.23 -8.22 -12.98
C HIS A 92 11.92 -7.75 -12.29
N LEU A 93 11.30 -8.58 -11.45
CA LEU A 93 10.12 -8.17 -10.69
C LEU A 93 10.48 -7.16 -9.59
N GLU A 94 11.60 -7.35 -8.94
CA GLU A 94 12.10 -6.39 -7.94
C GLU A 94 12.52 -5.08 -8.58
N GLU A 95 13.15 -5.12 -9.79
CA GLU A 95 13.42 -3.91 -10.59
C GLU A 95 12.12 -3.16 -10.90
N LEU A 96 11.10 -3.88 -11.36
CA LEU A 96 9.78 -3.32 -11.65
C LEU A 96 9.12 -2.72 -10.40
N ARG A 97 9.21 -3.39 -9.25
CA ARG A 97 8.68 -2.88 -7.98
C ARG A 97 9.32 -1.56 -7.58
N ILE A 98 10.65 -1.47 -7.66
CA ILE A 98 11.39 -0.23 -7.35
C ILE A 98 10.99 0.89 -8.31
N GLU A 99 10.96 0.62 -9.62
CA GLU A 99 10.59 1.62 -10.61
C GLU A 99 9.18 2.15 -10.39
N LEU A 100 8.22 1.26 -10.17
CA LEU A 100 6.83 1.64 -9.86
C LEU A 100 6.73 2.43 -8.56
N TYR A 101 7.43 2.01 -7.50
CA TYR A 101 7.45 2.71 -6.24
C TYR A 101 7.93 4.16 -6.39
N GLN A 102 9.02 4.36 -7.10
CA GLN A 102 9.59 5.70 -7.34
C GLN A 102 8.66 6.57 -8.19
N LYS A 103 8.16 6.02 -9.30
CA LYS A 103 7.30 6.77 -10.24
C LYS A 103 5.92 7.09 -9.64
N VAL A 104 5.31 6.17 -8.92
CA VAL A 104 4.01 6.40 -8.28
C VAL A 104 4.12 7.43 -7.14
N ASN A 105 5.18 7.37 -6.33
CA ASN A 105 5.45 8.41 -5.33
C ASN A 105 5.74 9.77 -5.99
N GLY A 106 6.42 9.77 -7.14
CA GLY A 106 6.67 10.97 -7.94
C GLY A 106 5.40 11.66 -8.48
N LEU A 107 4.24 10.99 -8.47
CA LEU A 107 2.96 11.61 -8.83
C LEU A 107 2.48 12.65 -7.81
N GLY A 108 3.01 12.65 -6.58
CA GLY A 108 2.69 13.63 -5.57
C GLY A 108 1.23 13.59 -5.07
N ILE A 109 0.53 12.46 -5.24
CA ILE A 109 -0.86 12.29 -4.79
C ILE A 109 -0.96 12.42 -3.27
N GLY A 110 -0.04 11.76 -2.55
CA GLY A 110 0.10 11.88 -1.10
C GLY A 110 -1.09 11.37 -0.29
N ALA A 111 -1.04 11.65 1.01
CA ALA A 111 -2.05 11.20 1.97
C ALA A 111 -3.44 11.69 1.59
N GLN A 112 -4.39 10.76 1.46
CA GLN A 112 -5.79 11.01 1.10
C GLN A 112 -5.99 11.79 -0.21
N GLY A 113 -4.95 11.83 -1.09
CA GLY A 113 -4.99 12.59 -2.33
C GLY A 113 -4.83 14.10 -2.15
N LEU A 114 -4.36 14.56 -1.00
CA LEU A 114 -4.20 15.98 -0.67
C LEU A 114 -2.80 16.52 -1.01
N GLY A 115 -1.99 15.73 -1.68
CA GLY A 115 -0.61 16.07 -2.00
C GLY A 115 0.39 15.52 -0.98
N GLY A 116 1.62 15.29 -1.42
CA GLY A 116 2.70 14.81 -0.57
C GLY A 116 3.66 13.86 -1.28
N LEU A 117 4.75 13.54 -0.60
CA LEU A 117 5.83 12.73 -1.16
C LEU A 117 5.56 11.23 -1.14
N THR A 118 4.59 10.78 -0.33
CA THR A 118 4.31 9.36 -0.15
C THR A 118 2.88 9.04 -0.60
N THR A 119 2.75 8.38 -1.74
CA THR A 119 1.49 7.87 -2.30
C THR A 119 1.37 6.37 -2.02
N VAL A 120 2.49 5.64 -2.11
CA VAL A 120 2.57 4.21 -1.81
C VAL A 120 3.69 3.94 -0.80
N LEU A 121 3.42 3.03 0.12
CA LEU A 121 4.37 2.51 1.11
C LEU A 121 5.17 1.34 0.55
N ASP A 122 4.53 0.55 -0.32
CA ASP A 122 5.15 -0.58 -1.01
C ASP A 122 4.40 -0.87 -2.31
N VAL A 123 5.10 -1.45 -3.27
CA VAL A 123 4.55 -2.05 -4.49
C VAL A 123 4.93 -3.52 -4.51
N LYS A 124 3.93 -4.39 -4.46
CA LYS A 124 4.07 -5.84 -4.58
C LYS A 124 3.81 -6.27 -6.01
N ALA A 125 4.52 -7.27 -6.48
CA ALA A 125 4.30 -7.81 -7.82
C ALA A 125 4.48 -9.32 -7.86
N GLN A 126 3.61 -9.97 -8.61
CA GLN A 126 3.72 -11.39 -8.95
C GLN A 126 3.47 -11.56 -10.44
N ASP A 127 4.19 -12.46 -11.08
CA ASP A 127 4.01 -12.77 -12.49
C ASP A 127 3.74 -14.26 -12.74
N TYR A 128 3.26 -14.55 -13.92
CA TYR A 128 3.02 -15.92 -14.38
C TYR A 128 3.22 -15.98 -15.90
N PRO A 129 3.81 -17.07 -16.43
CA PRO A 129 3.94 -17.25 -17.86
C PRO A 129 2.62 -17.08 -18.62
N THR A 130 2.69 -16.43 -19.76
CA THR A 130 1.53 -16.19 -20.61
C THR A 130 1.87 -16.41 -22.09
N HIS A 131 0.84 -16.49 -22.93
CA HIS A 131 1.05 -16.60 -24.38
C HIS A 131 1.73 -15.33 -24.91
N ALA A 132 2.66 -15.48 -25.87
CA ALA A 132 3.46 -14.37 -26.42
C ALA A 132 2.63 -13.19 -26.99
N ALA A 133 1.38 -13.42 -27.39
CA ALA A 133 0.47 -12.38 -27.87
C ALA A 133 -0.32 -11.70 -26.74
N ASN A 134 -0.21 -12.16 -25.50
CA ASN A 134 -1.00 -11.68 -24.37
C ASN A 134 -0.11 -10.98 -23.33
N LYS A 135 -0.61 -9.90 -22.75
CA LYS A 135 0.00 -9.24 -21.59
C LYS A 135 -1.10 -8.75 -20.64
N PRO A 136 -1.79 -9.65 -19.92
CA PRO A 136 -2.76 -9.24 -18.92
C PRO A 136 -2.01 -8.61 -17.73
N VAL A 137 -2.50 -7.46 -17.28
CA VAL A 137 -1.95 -6.74 -16.12
C VAL A 137 -3.09 -6.27 -15.24
N ALA A 138 -2.97 -6.50 -13.95
CA ALA A 138 -3.90 -6.04 -12.94
C ALA A 138 -3.19 -5.22 -11.87
N VAL A 139 -3.89 -4.22 -11.33
CA VAL A 139 -3.46 -3.45 -10.16
C VAL A 139 -4.59 -3.41 -9.16
N ILE A 140 -4.30 -3.85 -7.95
CA ILE A 140 -5.22 -3.81 -6.81
C ILE A 140 -4.59 -2.99 -5.70
N PRO A 141 -5.13 -1.80 -5.37
CA PRO A 141 -4.64 -1.02 -4.26
C PRO A 141 -5.13 -1.58 -2.92
N ASN A 142 -4.38 -1.33 -1.85
CA ASN A 142 -4.77 -1.58 -0.48
C ASN A 142 -4.41 -0.38 0.39
N CYS A 143 -5.23 -0.05 1.39
CA CYS A 143 -4.88 1.02 2.32
C CYS A 143 -3.76 0.55 3.28
N SER A 144 -3.12 1.49 3.98
CA SER A 144 -2.09 1.20 4.98
C SER A 144 -2.57 0.31 6.13
N ALA A 145 -3.88 0.31 6.41
CA ALA A 145 -4.50 -0.59 7.39
C ALA A 145 -4.54 -2.03 6.88
N THR A 146 -3.37 -2.59 6.57
CA THR A 146 -3.21 -3.98 6.15
C THR A 146 -3.54 -4.91 7.31
N ARG A 147 -4.55 -5.76 7.12
CA ARG A 147 -5.03 -6.69 8.13
C ARG A 147 -5.09 -8.08 7.53
N HIS A 148 -3.98 -8.78 7.59
CA HIS A 148 -3.93 -10.19 7.20
C HIS A 148 -3.08 -10.99 8.18
N VAL A 149 -3.34 -12.28 8.22
CA VAL A 149 -2.60 -13.26 9.01
C VAL A 149 -2.38 -14.49 8.16
N HIS A 150 -1.19 -15.05 8.25
CA HIS A 150 -0.81 -16.31 7.63
C HIS A 150 -0.48 -17.34 8.70
N PHE A 151 -0.97 -18.56 8.54
CA PHE A 151 -0.67 -19.65 9.45
C PHE A 151 -0.80 -21.01 8.78
N THR A 152 -0.12 -22.01 9.34
CA THR A 152 -0.14 -23.38 8.87
C THR A 152 -0.80 -24.27 9.94
N LEU A 153 -1.73 -25.10 9.53
CA LEU A 153 -2.26 -26.19 10.35
C LEU A 153 -1.57 -27.49 9.91
N ASP A 154 -0.89 -28.14 10.83
CA ASP A 154 -0.14 -29.38 10.62
C ASP A 154 -0.65 -30.55 11.47
N GLY A 155 -1.78 -30.36 12.15
CA GLY A 155 -2.37 -31.36 13.06
C GLY A 155 -1.83 -31.33 14.48
N SER A 156 -0.87 -30.47 14.82
CA SER A 156 -0.29 -30.37 16.18
C SER A 156 -1.19 -29.64 17.18
N GLY A 157 -2.19 -28.92 16.70
CA GLY A 157 -3.12 -28.16 17.55
C GLY A 157 -3.69 -26.91 16.86
N PRO A 158 -4.30 -25.99 17.62
CA PRO A 158 -4.80 -24.74 17.09
C PRO A 158 -3.64 -23.82 16.68
N ALA A 159 -3.90 -22.96 15.69
CA ALA A 159 -2.96 -21.91 15.31
C ALA A 159 -2.72 -20.95 16.49
N VAL A 160 -1.48 -20.62 16.75
CA VAL A 160 -1.06 -19.65 17.76
C VAL A 160 -0.58 -18.40 17.04
N PHE A 161 -1.09 -17.24 17.44
CA PHE A 161 -0.68 -15.95 16.91
C PHE A 161 0.01 -15.15 18.01
N GLU A 162 1.23 -14.72 17.74
CA GLU A 162 1.91 -13.78 18.61
C GLU A 162 1.49 -12.37 18.25
N PRO A 163 1.05 -11.54 19.22
CA PRO A 163 0.77 -10.14 18.96
C PRO A 163 2.08 -9.42 18.57
N PRO A 164 2.01 -8.38 17.71
CA PRO A 164 3.20 -7.60 17.37
C PRO A 164 3.80 -6.96 18.63
N ASP A 165 5.13 -6.97 18.74
CA ASP A 165 5.82 -6.26 19.81
C ASP A 165 5.81 -4.75 19.51
N LEU A 166 5.00 -4.00 20.23
CA LEU A 166 4.89 -2.55 20.07
C LEU A 166 6.17 -1.80 20.45
N LYS A 167 7.12 -2.46 21.13
CA LYS A 167 8.42 -1.87 21.47
C LYS A 167 9.35 -1.75 20.26
N GLU A 168 9.07 -2.50 19.18
CA GLU A 168 9.80 -2.38 17.93
C GLU A 168 9.38 -1.13 17.12
N TRP A 169 8.30 -0.47 17.51
CA TRP A 169 7.87 0.75 16.84
C TRP A 169 8.78 1.91 17.25
N PRO A 170 9.28 2.69 16.29
CA PRO A 170 10.17 3.79 16.60
C PRO A 170 9.43 4.87 17.40
N ASP A 171 10.07 5.34 18.47
CA ASP A 171 9.65 6.58 19.10
C ASP A 171 10.03 7.74 18.19
N ILE A 172 9.03 8.43 17.67
CA ILE A 172 9.23 9.58 16.79
C ILE A 172 9.23 10.83 17.65
N GLU A 173 10.41 11.44 17.82
CA GLU A 173 10.52 12.77 18.39
C GLU A 173 10.21 13.80 17.29
N PHE A 174 9.16 14.60 17.51
CA PHE A 174 8.87 15.75 16.66
C PHE A 174 9.65 16.97 17.18
N GLU A 175 10.63 17.43 16.43
CA GLU A 175 11.17 18.76 16.65
C GLU A 175 10.12 19.79 16.24
N LEU A 176 9.53 20.43 17.26
CA LEU A 176 8.62 21.54 17.02
C LEU A 176 9.47 22.77 16.67
N GLY A 177 9.36 23.25 15.45
CA GLY A 177 10.01 24.50 15.03
C GLY A 177 9.55 25.69 15.89
N GLU A 178 10.37 26.75 15.95
CA GLU A 178 10.08 27.96 16.73
C GLU A 178 8.76 28.67 16.33
N GLU A 179 8.27 28.42 15.11
CA GLU A 179 7.06 29.03 14.55
C GLU A 179 5.75 28.32 14.92
N VAL A 180 5.82 27.23 15.71
CA VAL A 180 4.63 26.46 16.07
C VAL A 180 3.79 27.19 17.13
N LYS A 181 2.56 27.53 16.79
CA LYS A 181 1.59 28.14 17.71
C LYS A 181 0.94 27.05 18.56
N ARG A 182 1.06 27.17 19.89
CA ARG A 182 0.39 26.27 20.83
C ARG A 182 -1.02 26.78 21.11
N VAL A 183 -2.03 25.95 20.86
CA VAL A 183 -3.45 26.31 20.96
C VAL A 183 -4.15 25.36 21.93
N ASN A 184 -4.84 25.91 22.93
CA ASN A 184 -5.69 25.13 23.80
C ASN A 184 -7.15 25.23 23.33
N MET A 185 -7.67 24.11 22.85
CA MET A 185 -9.03 24.00 22.29
C MET A 185 -10.13 24.26 23.33
N ASP A 186 -9.86 24.00 24.63
CA ASP A 186 -10.84 24.21 25.70
C ASP A 186 -11.07 25.70 26.00
N SER A 187 -10.12 26.57 25.64
CA SER A 187 -10.16 28.01 25.83
C SER A 187 -10.08 28.83 24.55
N LEU A 188 -10.22 28.17 23.41
CA LEU A 188 -10.08 28.79 22.09
C LEU A 188 -11.13 29.85 21.80
N SER A 189 -10.72 31.07 21.46
CA SER A 189 -11.59 32.17 21.12
C SER A 189 -11.76 32.34 19.60
N SER A 190 -12.89 32.91 19.19
CA SER A 190 -13.14 33.26 17.77
C SER A 190 -12.11 34.26 17.22
N ALA A 191 -11.61 35.16 18.05
CA ALA A 191 -10.58 36.12 17.64
C ALA A 191 -9.24 35.43 17.35
N GLU A 192 -8.90 34.41 18.13
CA GLU A 192 -7.70 33.60 17.90
C GLU A 192 -7.78 32.81 16.59
N ILE A 193 -8.92 32.16 16.33
CA ILE A 193 -9.16 31.46 15.04
C ILE A 193 -9.00 32.42 13.84
N GLN A 194 -9.57 33.62 13.94
CA GLN A 194 -9.48 34.62 12.88
C GLN A 194 -8.05 35.16 12.64
N SER A 195 -7.16 35.00 13.63
CA SER A 195 -5.76 35.43 13.50
C SER A 195 -4.89 34.43 12.72
N TRP A 196 -5.36 33.20 12.52
CA TRP A 196 -4.60 32.18 11.82
C TRP A 196 -4.53 32.45 10.33
N LYS A 197 -3.42 32.03 9.74
CA LYS A 197 -3.17 32.17 8.31
C LYS A 197 -2.96 30.79 7.68
N SER A 198 -3.25 30.70 6.40
CA SER A 198 -2.91 29.52 5.61
C SER A 198 -1.40 29.27 5.68
N GLY A 199 -1.00 28.07 6.08
CA GLY A 199 0.40 27.68 6.27
C GLY A 199 0.90 27.78 7.73
N ASP A 200 0.11 28.31 8.66
CA ASP A 200 0.44 28.26 10.10
C ASP A 200 0.49 26.81 10.57
N THR A 201 1.51 26.46 11.34
CA THR A 201 1.60 25.18 12.05
C THR A 201 1.07 25.36 13.47
N LEU A 202 0.06 24.58 13.81
CA LEU A 202 -0.62 24.65 15.12
C LEU A 202 -0.41 23.35 15.89
N LEU A 203 -0.02 23.45 17.17
CA LEU A 203 -0.04 22.34 18.11
C LEU A 203 -1.30 22.45 18.96
N LEU A 204 -2.29 21.63 18.64
CA LEU A 204 -3.58 21.64 19.33
C LEU A 204 -3.54 20.76 20.58
N SER A 205 -4.05 21.26 21.69
CA SER A 205 -4.27 20.51 22.94
C SER A 205 -5.67 20.76 23.46
N GLY A 206 -6.20 19.86 24.28
CA GLY A 206 -7.52 19.98 24.84
C GLY A 206 -8.52 18.97 24.28
N LYS A 207 -9.79 19.15 24.57
CA LYS A 207 -10.85 18.22 24.14
C LYS A 207 -11.26 18.50 22.70
N MET A 208 -11.11 17.48 21.85
CA MET A 208 -11.53 17.50 20.43
C MET A 208 -12.61 16.43 20.23
N LEU A 209 -13.65 16.77 19.46
CA LEU A 209 -14.78 15.89 19.13
C LEU A 209 -14.76 15.58 17.62
#